data_936f898bf5994c897a24715e7bd41152
#
_entry.id   936f898bf5994c897a24715e7bd41152
#
_cell.length_a   1.000
_cell.length_b   1.000
_cell.length_c   1.000
_cell.angle_alpha   90.00
_cell.angle_beta   90.00
_cell.angle_gamma   90.00
#
_symmetry.space_group_name_H-M   'P 1'
#
loop_
_entity.id
_entity.type
_entity.pdbx_description
1 polymer ?
#
loop_
_entity_poly.entity_id
_entity_poly.type
_entity_poly.pdbx_seq_one_letter_code
_entity_poly.pdbx_strand_id
1 'polypeptide(L)'
;LVERIDTGSAQNVLAFFVTDEAGYDAIDADQVRRYLGVSMNRECATAKNVFMKLSISADVYAVVCDTKTYDRPIAPKWWREMLGAEHVLNLDDARRIVDVILGVVAFGTGKDQEFELDLTKRQVGMRFGRDNITKVQKTLAIVRKGGTAKLLAPPDQKGSNAGTRSLLD
;
A
#
# COMPACT_ATOMS: atom_id res chain seq x y z
N LEU A 1 1.03 17.35 -0.85
CA LEU A 1 0.55 16.49 -1.96
C LEU A 1 -0.54 15.55 -1.48
N VAL A 2 -0.34 14.89 -0.34
CA VAL A 2 -1.31 13.97 0.25
C VAL A 2 -2.65 14.65 0.55
N GLU A 3 -2.63 15.88 1.03
CA GLU A 3 -3.83 16.69 1.32
C GLU A 3 -4.66 17.05 0.07
N ARG A 4 -4.12 16.79 -1.14
CA ARG A 4 -4.81 17.04 -2.42
C ARG A 4 -5.37 15.78 -3.08
N ILE A 5 -5.17 14.62 -2.47
CA ILE A 5 -5.77 13.39 -2.95
C ILE A 5 -7.22 13.38 -2.47
N ASP A 6 -8.14 13.67 -3.39
CA ASP A 6 -9.55 13.49 -3.12
C ASP A 6 -9.88 12.01 -3.10
N THR A 7 -10.07 11.48 -1.91
CA THR A 7 -10.48 10.09 -1.73
C THR A 7 -12.01 9.96 -1.78
N GLY A 8 -12.72 11.06 -1.84
CA GLY A 8 -14.18 11.11 -1.93
C GLY A 8 -14.87 10.25 -0.87
N SER A 9 -15.80 9.42 -1.31
CA SER A 9 -16.52 8.47 -0.46
C SER A 9 -15.86 7.08 -0.40
N ALA A 10 -14.58 6.95 -0.80
CA ALA A 10 -13.87 5.68 -0.74
C ALA A 10 -13.75 5.19 0.71
N GLN A 11 -14.19 3.97 0.97
CA GLN A 11 -14.10 3.36 2.30
C GLN A 11 -12.68 2.95 2.65
N ASN A 12 -11.91 2.56 1.65
CA ASN A 12 -10.52 2.12 1.81
C ASN A 12 -9.67 2.71 0.68
N VAL A 13 -8.56 3.29 1.04
CA VAL A 13 -7.59 3.85 0.09
C VAL A 13 -6.30 3.06 0.19
N LEU A 14 -5.81 2.58 -0.94
CA LEU A 14 -4.53 1.89 -1.07
C LEU A 14 -3.59 2.77 -1.90
N ALA A 15 -2.38 2.99 -1.38
CA ALA A 15 -1.33 3.71 -2.09
C ALA A 15 -0.15 2.76 -2.35
N PHE A 16 0.29 2.67 -3.60
CA PHE A 16 1.41 1.83 -4.01
C PHE A 16 2.55 2.68 -4.55
N PHE A 17 3.71 2.54 -3.95
CA PHE A 17 4.97 3.07 -4.48
C PHE A 17 5.69 1.94 -5.20
N VAL A 18 5.79 2.04 -6.52
CA VAL A 18 6.52 1.07 -7.34
C VAL A 18 7.88 1.65 -7.65
N THR A 19 8.94 1.00 -7.20
CA THR A 19 10.30 1.52 -7.27
C THR A 19 11.33 0.40 -7.28
N ASP A 20 12.55 0.72 -7.65
CA ASP A 20 13.74 -0.12 -7.52
C ASP A 20 14.82 0.57 -6.68
N GLU A 21 14.54 1.78 -6.18
CA GLU A 21 15.47 2.62 -5.44
C GLU A 21 14.99 2.92 -4.01
N ALA A 22 15.94 3.26 -3.15
CA ALA A 22 15.68 3.89 -1.87
C ALA A 22 15.30 5.37 -2.08
N GLY A 23 14.54 5.93 -1.15
CA GLY A 23 14.28 7.36 -1.12
C GLY A 23 15.33 8.13 -0.32
N TYR A 24 15.12 9.42 -0.20
CA TYR A 24 15.90 10.30 0.67
C TYR A 24 15.20 10.48 2.01
N ASP A 25 15.96 10.47 3.10
CA ASP A 25 15.41 10.65 4.45
C ASP A 25 14.90 12.07 4.70
N ALA A 26 15.61 13.06 4.15
CA ALA A 26 15.25 14.46 4.24
C ALA A 26 14.56 14.96 2.97
N ILE A 27 13.56 15.81 3.16
CA ILE A 27 12.83 16.44 2.07
C ILE A 27 13.32 17.88 1.95
N ASP A 28 13.78 18.26 0.76
CA ASP A 28 14.27 19.59 0.48
C ASP A 28 13.09 20.56 0.28
N ALA A 29 12.96 21.52 1.19
CA ALA A 29 11.89 22.51 1.18
C ALA A 29 11.94 23.44 -0.05
N ASP A 30 13.12 23.73 -0.57
CA ASP A 30 13.25 24.60 -1.75
C ASP A 30 12.87 23.85 -3.02
N GLN A 31 13.17 22.55 -3.11
CA GLN A 31 12.66 21.69 -4.18
C GLN A 31 11.14 21.58 -4.14
N VAL A 32 10.56 21.36 -2.95
CA VAL A 32 9.09 21.31 -2.76
C VAL A 32 8.47 22.62 -3.23
N ARG A 33 9.00 23.77 -2.81
CA ARG A 33 8.51 25.08 -3.24
C ARG A 33 8.65 25.26 -4.76
N ARG A 34 9.79 24.89 -5.30
CA ARG A 34 10.12 25.07 -6.73
C ARG A 34 9.25 24.23 -7.64
N TYR A 35 9.03 22.95 -7.31
CA TYR A 35 8.36 22.01 -8.20
C TYR A 35 6.86 21.88 -7.93
N LEU A 36 6.44 22.07 -6.68
CA LEU A 36 5.04 21.91 -6.29
C LEU A 36 4.32 23.25 -6.00
N GLY A 37 5.08 24.37 -5.94
CA GLY A 37 4.52 25.69 -5.66
C GLY A 37 3.93 25.84 -4.26
N VAL A 38 4.27 24.96 -3.33
CA VAL A 38 3.75 24.98 -1.94
C VAL A 38 4.87 25.11 -0.93
N SER A 39 4.59 25.74 0.20
CA SER A 39 5.50 25.77 1.34
C SER A 39 5.40 24.47 2.12
N MET A 40 6.54 23.91 2.46
CA MET A 40 6.59 22.68 3.25
C MET A 40 6.39 22.97 4.73
N ASN A 41 5.54 22.18 5.40
CA ASN A 41 5.44 22.19 6.84
C ASN A 41 6.70 21.49 7.44
N ARG A 42 7.26 22.05 8.53
CA ARG A 42 8.41 21.47 9.25
C ARG A 42 8.18 20.02 9.70
N GLU A 43 6.93 19.65 9.99
CA GLU A 43 6.56 18.29 10.33
C GLU A 43 6.74 17.29 9.17
N CYS A 44 6.82 17.77 7.94
CA CYS A 44 7.06 16.96 6.74
C CYS A 44 8.53 17.01 6.28
N ALA A 45 9.45 17.47 7.14
CA ALA A 45 10.87 17.59 6.80
C ALA A 45 11.59 16.24 6.57
N THR A 46 10.97 15.13 6.97
CA THR A 46 11.49 13.78 6.75
C THR A 46 10.51 12.93 5.97
N ALA A 47 11.04 12.01 5.17
CA ALA A 47 10.22 11.02 4.46
C ALA A 47 9.35 10.21 5.43
N LYS A 48 9.90 9.80 6.56
CA LYS A 48 9.17 9.04 7.58
C LYS A 48 7.92 9.79 8.06
N ASN A 49 8.01 11.08 8.33
CA ASN A 49 6.86 11.87 8.77
C ASN A 49 5.80 11.99 7.67
N VAL A 50 6.22 12.10 6.40
CA VAL A 50 5.29 12.12 5.26
C VAL A 50 4.56 10.80 5.13
N PHE A 51 5.27 9.68 5.22
CA PHE A 51 4.65 8.35 5.16
C PHE A 51 3.73 8.08 6.36
N MET A 52 4.12 8.50 7.56
CA MET A 52 3.24 8.43 8.74
C MET A 52 1.92 9.20 8.53
N LYS A 53 1.99 10.40 7.98
CA LYS A 53 0.77 11.18 7.66
C LYS A 53 -0.06 10.51 6.56
N LEU A 54 0.57 9.99 5.51
CA LEU A 54 -0.13 9.27 4.45
C LEU A 54 -0.84 8.02 5.00
N SER A 55 -0.21 7.30 5.91
CA SER A 55 -0.77 6.09 6.52
C SER A 55 -1.97 6.33 7.43
N ILE A 56 -2.29 7.60 7.76
CA ILE A 56 -3.54 7.95 8.45
C ILE A 56 -4.74 7.82 7.49
N SER A 57 -4.53 8.13 6.20
CA SER A 57 -5.59 8.22 5.18
C SER A 57 -5.59 7.05 4.20
N ALA A 58 -4.52 6.26 4.15
CA ALA A 58 -4.37 5.18 3.19
C ALA A 58 -3.53 4.03 3.77
N ASP A 59 -3.77 2.81 3.33
CA ASP A 59 -2.82 1.73 3.50
C ASP A 59 -1.74 1.85 2.43
N VAL A 60 -0.51 2.04 2.87
CA VAL A 60 0.62 2.37 2.00
C VAL A 60 1.52 1.15 1.81
N TYR A 61 1.78 0.80 0.57
CA TYR A 61 2.68 -0.30 0.21
C TYR A 61 3.81 0.18 -0.69
N ALA A 62 5.00 -0.36 -0.49
CA ALA A 62 6.11 -0.25 -1.43
C ALA A 62 6.28 -1.57 -2.17
N VAL A 63 6.21 -1.54 -3.49
CA VAL A 63 6.55 -2.66 -4.38
C VAL A 63 7.96 -2.41 -4.90
N VAL A 64 8.92 -3.07 -4.27
CA VAL A 64 10.34 -2.89 -4.60
C VAL A 64 10.74 -3.93 -5.64
N CYS A 65 10.98 -3.47 -6.87
CA CYS A 65 11.36 -4.31 -7.99
C CYS A 65 12.85 -4.68 -7.92
N ASP A 66 13.15 -5.97 -8.08
CA ASP A 66 14.53 -6.45 -8.18
C ASP A 66 15.09 -6.17 -9.58
N THR A 67 15.65 -5.00 -9.76
CA THR A 67 16.34 -4.58 -10.99
C THR A 67 17.81 -4.78 -10.79
N LYS A 68 18.55 -5.57 -10.75
CA LYS A 68 20.02 -5.80 -10.66
C LYS A 68 20.87 -4.50 -10.52
N THR A 69 20.32 -3.47 -9.87
CA THR A 69 20.98 -2.19 -9.60
C THR A 69 21.84 -2.27 -8.33
N TYR A 70 22.73 -1.29 -8.15
CA TYR A 70 23.63 -1.20 -7.00
C TYR A 70 22.90 -1.08 -5.65
N ASP A 71 21.68 -0.57 -5.65
CA ASP A 71 20.87 -0.33 -4.44
C ASP A 71 20.02 -1.52 -3.99
N ARG A 72 20.22 -2.67 -4.59
CA ARG A 72 19.46 -3.90 -4.36
C ARG A 72 19.22 -4.28 -2.88
N PRO A 73 20.22 -4.23 -1.98
CA PRO A 73 20.01 -4.47 -0.56
C PRO A 73 19.52 -3.24 0.20
N ILE A 74 19.74 -2.03 -0.31
CA ILE A 74 19.49 -0.76 0.37
C ILE A 74 18.01 -0.37 0.24
N ALA A 75 17.44 -0.46 -0.96
CA ALA A 75 16.07 -0.05 -1.21
C ALA A 75 15.04 -0.81 -0.34
N PRO A 76 15.02 -2.15 -0.28
CA PRO A 76 14.07 -2.86 0.58
C PRO A 76 14.26 -2.53 2.08
N LYS A 77 15.50 -2.30 2.52
CA LYS A 77 15.78 -1.92 3.92
C LYS A 77 15.20 -0.56 4.23
N TRP A 78 15.48 0.44 3.41
CA TRP A 78 14.96 1.80 3.58
C TRP A 78 13.43 1.82 3.62
N TRP A 79 12.76 1.13 2.68
CA TRP A 79 11.31 1.07 2.64
C TRP A 79 10.70 0.39 3.87
N ARG A 80 11.35 -0.65 4.43
CA ARG A 80 10.91 -1.28 5.68
C ARG A 80 11.04 -0.35 6.88
N GLU A 81 12.07 0.49 6.90
CA GLU A 81 12.24 1.51 7.94
C GLU A 81 11.17 2.61 7.88
N MET A 82 10.68 2.92 6.67
CA MET A 82 9.63 3.92 6.45
C MET A 82 8.22 3.39 6.71
N LEU A 83 7.89 2.18 6.25
CA LEU A 83 6.52 1.67 6.19
C LEU A 83 6.24 0.48 7.12
N GLY A 84 7.28 -0.19 7.63
CA GLY A 84 7.15 -1.49 8.27
C GLY A 84 7.36 -2.64 7.28
N ALA A 85 7.80 -3.80 7.79
CA ALA A 85 8.16 -4.93 6.94
C ALA A 85 6.97 -5.53 6.20
N GLU A 86 5.79 -5.49 6.79
CA GLU A 86 4.52 -6.01 6.27
C GLU A 86 3.98 -5.22 5.07
N HIS A 87 4.46 -4.00 4.89
CA HIS A 87 4.06 -3.10 3.80
C HIS A 87 5.08 -3.06 2.63
N VAL A 88 6.14 -3.88 2.67
CA VAL A 88 7.17 -3.89 1.64
C VAL A 88 7.17 -5.20 0.86
N LEU A 89 6.76 -5.13 -0.38
CA LEU A 89 6.62 -6.23 -1.31
C LEU A 89 7.84 -6.31 -2.21
N ASN A 90 8.71 -7.29 -2.01
CA ASN A 90 9.87 -7.50 -2.88
C ASN A 90 9.43 -8.29 -4.11
N LEU A 91 9.61 -7.72 -5.28
CA LEU A 91 9.17 -8.28 -6.56
C LEU A 91 10.36 -8.68 -7.43
N ASP A 92 10.57 -9.99 -7.58
CA ASP A 92 11.66 -10.56 -8.36
C ASP A 92 11.46 -10.39 -9.90
N ASP A 93 10.24 -10.08 -10.34
CA ASP A 93 9.89 -9.92 -11.76
C ASP A 93 8.89 -8.76 -11.93
N ALA A 94 9.35 -7.62 -12.41
CA ALA A 94 8.55 -6.40 -12.60
C ALA A 94 7.30 -6.63 -13.47
N ARG A 95 7.29 -7.64 -14.34
CA ARG A 95 6.11 -8.00 -15.15
C ARG A 95 4.94 -8.50 -14.32
N ARG A 96 5.15 -8.81 -13.04
CA ARG A 96 4.13 -9.30 -12.11
C ARG A 96 3.54 -8.20 -11.22
N ILE A 97 3.90 -6.93 -11.44
CA ILE A 97 3.41 -5.78 -10.66
C ILE A 97 1.89 -5.79 -10.55
N VAL A 98 1.20 -5.94 -11.67
CA VAL A 98 -0.28 -5.91 -11.69
C VAL A 98 -0.86 -7.07 -10.89
N ASP A 99 -0.31 -8.26 -11.02
CA ASP A 99 -0.77 -9.44 -10.27
C ASP A 99 -0.56 -9.24 -8.76
N VAL A 100 0.55 -8.62 -8.35
CA VAL A 100 0.84 -8.32 -6.93
C VAL A 100 -0.12 -7.27 -6.38
N ILE A 101 -0.35 -6.17 -7.10
CA ILE A 101 -1.30 -5.12 -6.68
C ILE A 101 -2.71 -5.70 -6.53
N LEU A 102 -3.18 -6.47 -7.54
CA LEU A 102 -4.49 -7.13 -7.48
C LEU A 102 -4.59 -8.10 -6.30
N GLY A 103 -3.50 -8.82 -5.99
CA GLY A 103 -3.45 -9.72 -4.84
C GLY A 103 -3.60 -8.98 -3.52
N VAL A 104 -2.91 -7.83 -3.33
CA VAL A 104 -3.07 -7.00 -2.12
C VAL A 104 -4.51 -6.52 -1.99
N VAL A 105 -5.11 -6.02 -3.08
CA VAL A 105 -6.52 -5.59 -3.08
C VAL A 105 -7.46 -6.75 -2.73
N ALA A 106 -7.24 -7.92 -3.32
CA ALA A 106 -8.07 -9.09 -3.08
C ALA A 106 -8.00 -9.56 -1.61
N PHE A 107 -6.80 -9.58 -1.03
CA PHE A 107 -6.61 -9.94 0.38
C PHE A 107 -7.25 -8.93 1.32
N GLY A 108 -7.13 -7.64 1.01
CA GLY A 108 -7.78 -6.57 1.78
C GLY A 108 -9.31 -6.57 1.70
N THR A 109 -9.87 -7.21 0.67
CA THR A 109 -11.33 -7.30 0.46
C THR A 109 -11.89 -8.70 0.72
N GLY A 110 -11.09 -9.64 1.24
CA GLY A 110 -11.51 -11.02 1.51
C GLY A 110 -11.79 -11.87 0.27
N LYS A 111 -11.22 -11.49 -0.88
CA LYS A 111 -11.36 -12.17 -2.18
C LYS A 111 -10.11 -12.94 -2.60
N ASP A 112 -9.33 -13.37 -1.64
CA ASP A 112 -8.07 -14.08 -1.84
C ASP A 112 -8.23 -15.37 -2.65
N GLN A 113 -9.27 -16.16 -2.38
CA GLN A 113 -9.55 -17.39 -3.13
C GLN A 113 -9.92 -17.11 -4.59
N GLU A 114 -10.75 -16.10 -4.85
CA GLU A 114 -11.13 -15.69 -6.20
C GLU A 114 -9.90 -15.23 -6.99
N PHE A 115 -9.04 -14.44 -6.34
CA PHE A 115 -7.79 -13.98 -6.95
C PHE A 115 -6.86 -15.13 -7.31
N GLU A 116 -6.66 -16.10 -6.42
CA GLU A 116 -5.78 -17.25 -6.68
C GLU A 116 -6.29 -18.10 -7.85
N LEU A 117 -7.61 -18.31 -7.91
CA LEU A 117 -8.23 -19.03 -9.01
C LEU A 117 -8.06 -18.29 -10.33
N ASP A 118 -8.27 -16.98 -10.35
CA ASP A 118 -8.11 -16.14 -11.52
C ASP A 118 -6.63 -16.07 -11.97
N LEU A 119 -5.70 -15.88 -11.03
CA LEU A 119 -4.27 -15.91 -11.32
C LEU A 119 -3.87 -17.23 -11.97
N THR A 120 -4.35 -18.34 -11.43
CA THR A 120 -4.08 -19.68 -11.97
C THR A 120 -4.63 -19.81 -13.39
N LYS A 121 -5.88 -19.41 -13.63
CA LYS A 121 -6.51 -19.46 -14.97
C LYS A 121 -5.73 -18.63 -16.00
N ARG A 122 -5.29 -17.42 -15.65
CA ARG A 122 -4.53 -16.55 -16.54
C ARG A 122 -3.15 -17.09 -16.89
N GLN A 123 -2.57 -17.93 -16.03
CA GLN A 123 -1.24 -18.52 -16.24
C GLN A 123 -1.27 -19.93 -16.85
N VAL A 124 -2.43 -20.56 -16.96
CA VAL A 124 -2.58 -21.87 -17.61
C VAL A 124 -2.19 -21.79 -19.10
N GLY A 125 -1.35 -22.70 -19.52
CA GLY A 125 -0.84 -22.75 -20.90
C GLY A 125 0.32 -21.79 -21.21
N MET A 126 0.70 -20.89 -20.29
CA MET A 126 1.88 -20.06 -20.45
C MET A 126 3.18 -20.84 -20.15
N ARG A 127 4.24 -20.59 -20.93
CA ARG A 127 5.54 -21.29 -20.82
C ARG A 127 6.11 -21.30 -19.40
N PHE A 128 5.89 -20.24 -18.62
CA PHE A 128 6.39 -20.06 -17.26
C PHE A 128 5.26 -19.86 -16.23
N GLY A 129 4.06 -20.37 -16.51
CA GLY A 129 2.88 -20.08 -15.71
C GLY A 129 3.01 -20.46 -14.24
N ARG A 130 3.54 -21.66 -13.94
CA ARG A 130 3.76 -22.12 -12.55
C ARG A 130 4.78 -21.24 -11.81
N ASP A 131 5.89 -20.88 -12.46
CA ASP A 131 6.92 -20.03 -11.89
C ASP A 131 6.35 -18.61 -11.60
N ASN A 132 5.57 -18.07 -12.51
CA ASN A 132 4.88 -16.80 -12.33
C ASN A 132 3.94 -16.80 -11.13
N ILE A 133 3.12 -17.84 -10.97
CA ILE A 133 2.22 -18.01 -9.82
C ILE A 133 3.03 -18.04 -8.52
N THR A 134 4.08 -18.88 -8.48
CA THR A 134 4.96 -19.02 -7.30
C THR A 134 5.61 -17.69 -6.91
N LYS A 135 6.09 -16.91 -7.87
CA LYS A 135 6.69 -15.57 -7.61
C LYS A 135 5.68 -14.62 -7.01
N VAL A 136 4.47 -14.54 -7.56
CA VAL A 136 3.40 -13.69 -7.03
C VAL A 136 3.02 -14.11 -5.62
N GLN A 137 2.78 -15.40 -5.39
CA GLN A 137 2.42 -15.93 -4.06
C GLN A 137 3.51 -15.69 -3.01
N LYS A 138 4.79 -15.85 -3.38
CA LYS A 138 5.93 -15.55 -2.52
C LYS A 138 5.96 -14.09 -2.10
N THR A 139 5.75 -13.18 -3.04
CA THR A 139 5.69 -11.74 -2.76
C THR A 139 4.53 -11.40 -1.85
N LEU A 140 3.34 -11.97 -2.08
CA LEU A 140 2.14 -11.72 -1.30
C LEU A 140 2.12 -12.41 0.08
N ALA A 141 3.03 -13.35 0.34
CA ALA A 141 3.07 -14.08 1.61
C ALA A 141 3.26 -13.16 2.84
N ILE A 142 3.87 -12.00 2.65
CA ILE A 142 4.10 -11.01 3.72
C ILE A 142 2.77 -10.33 4.12
N VAL A 143 1.93 -10.00 3.15
CA VAL A 143 0.60 -9.40 3.38
C VAL A 143 -0.31 -10.38 4.12
N ARG A 144 -0.28 -11.65 3.76
CA ARG A 144 -1.05 -12.71 4.43
C ARG A 144 -0.68 -12.85 5.91
N LYS A 145 0.59 -12.69 6.26
CA LYS A 145 1.08 -12.81 7.65
C LYS A 145 0.77 -11.58 8.49
N GLY A 146 0.82 -10.39 7.88
CA GLY A 146 0.56 -9.11 8.57
C GLY A 146 -0.90 -8.88 8.95
N GLY A 147 -1.80 -9.68 8.41
CA GLY A 147 -3.24 -9.58 8.64
C GLY A 147 -3.81 -8.27 8.08
N THR A 148 -4.51 -8.36 6.98
CA THR A 148 -5.34 -7.27 6.42
C THR A 148 -6.54 -6.91 7.31
N ALA A 149 -6.47 -7.24 8.60
CA ALA A 149 -7.53 -7.05 9.58
C ALA A 149 -8.03 -5.59 9.67
N LYS A 150 -7.22 -4.63 9.23
CA LYS A 150 -7.57 -3.21 9.27
C LYS A 150 -8.47 -2.78 8.10
N LEU A 151 -8.38 -3.47 6.95
CA LEU A 151 -9.20 -3.17 5.76
C LEU A 151 -10.63 -3.69 5.87
N LEU A 152 -10.89 -4.65 6.74
CA LEU A 152 -12.18 -5.34 6.87
C LEU A 152 -12.96 -4.95 8.11
N ALA A 153 -12.44 -4.09 8.99
CA ALA A 153 -13.24 -3.60 10.11
C ALA A 153 -14.37 -2.73 9.55
N PRO A 154 -15.65 -3.14 9.68
CA PRO A 154 -16.74 -2.24 9.33
C PRO A 154 -16.59 -0.97 10.16
N PRO A 155 -16.94 0.22 9.62
CA PRO A 155 -16.90 1.44 10.40
C PRO A 155 -17.71 1.20 11.67
N ASP A 156 -17.11 1.44 12.83
CA ASP A 156 -17.79 1.39 14.12
C ASP A 156 -19.11 2.14 13.97
N GLN A 157 -20.21 1.40 14.00
CA GLN A 157 -21.53 1.97 14.19
C GLN A 157 -21.55 2.52 15.63
N LYS A 158 -20.90 3.68 15.82
CA LYS A 158 -21.13 4.50 17.00
C LYS A 158 -22.60 4.83 17.00
N GLY A 159 -23.31 4.15 17.88
CA GLY A 159 -24.73 4.18 18.05
C GLY A 159 -25.28 5.60 18.02
N SER A 160 -26.15 5.86 17.07
CA SER A 160 -27.17 6.88 17.20
C SER A 160 -28.23 6.40 18.20
N ASN A 161 -27.87 6.41 19.47
CA ASN A 161 -28.89 6.49 20.51
C ASN A 161 -29.47 7.92 20.50
N ALA A 162 -30.25 8.21 19.49
CA ALA A 162 -31.19 9.30 19.54
C ALA A 162 -32.26 8.90 20.56
N GLY A 163 -32.08 9.34 21.79
CA GLY A 163 -33.08 9.25 22.82
C GLY A 163 -34.40 9.84 22.35
N THR A 164 -35.39 8.97 22.15
CA THR A 164 -36.77 9.35 22.00
C THR A 164 -37.22 9.97 23.32
N ARG A 165 -37.16 11.31 23.40
CA ARG A 165 -37.89 12.05 24.43
C ARG A 165 -39.36 12.00 24.05
N SER A 166 -40.10 11.20 24.77
CA SER A 166 -41.58 11.27 24.85
C SER A 166 -41.98 12.67 25.33
N LEU A 167 -42.66 13.42 24.48
CA LEU A 167 -43.41 14.60 24.81
C LEU A 167 -44.84 14.12 25.07
N LEU A 168 -45.14 13.75 26.30
CA LEU A 168 -46.51 13.72 26.88
C LEU A 168 -46.34 13.93 28.38
N ASP A 169 -46.48 15.16 28.80
CA ASP A 169 -47.28 15.70 29.93
C ASP A 169 -47.08 17.21 30.00
#